data_b7b6c03f249410c3a708914940dc50bc
#
_entry.id   b7b6c03f249410c3a708914940dc50bc
#
_cell.length_a   1.000
_cell.length_b   1.000
_cell.length_c   1.000
_cell.angle_alpha   90.00
_cell.angle_beta   90.00
_cell.angle_gamma   90.00
#
_symmetry.space_group_name_H-M   'P 1'
#
loop_
_entity.id
_entity.type
_entity.pdbx_description
1 polymer ?
#
loop_
_entity_poly.entity_id
_entity_poly.type
_entity_poly.pdbx_seq_one_letter_code
_entity_poly.pdbx_strand_id
1 'polypeptide(L)'
;MTIQWRDRMTIDHGVIDHDHHTLIGLINEFCNARLDDAGMFELQHIFERLDRYTAVHFQREEQLQCAIKYPFGEAHQREHLVLFRKMEDLRRRFATLVQTAGDLAMVSVTPRPELISLHTTMTEFLHFWLVDHIIKSDLRMRSYAGQIARYSGSFVPLADAAA
;
A
#
# COMPACT_ATOMS: atom_id res chain seq x y z
N MET A 1 -2.65 11.17 10.71
CA MET A 1 -1.31 11.63 10.27
C MET A 1 -1.24 11.45 8.77
N THR A 2 -0.89 12.49 7.98
CA THR A 2 -0.98 12.46 6.51
C THR A 2 0.42 12.42 5.92
N ILE A 3 0.70 11.45 5.03
CA ILE A 3 1.94 11.36 4.28
C ILE A 3 1.84 12.33 3.11
N GLN A 4 2.86 13.17 2.94
CA GLN A 4 2.96 14.08 1.80
C GLN A 4 4.11 13.63 0.90
N TRP A 5 3.84 13.59 -0.42
CA TRP A 5 4.89 13.39 -1.40
C TRP A 5 5.93 14.50 -1.32
N ARG A 6 7.17 14.15 -1.51
CA ARG A 6 8.30 15.09 -1.57
C ARG A 6 9.20 14.70 -2.74
N ASP A 7 9.79 15.67 -3.42
CA ASP A 7 10.67 15.45 -4.58
C ASP A 7 11.81 14.47 -4.30
N ARG A 8 12.26 14.38 -3.05
CA ARG A 8 13.27 13.40 -2.64
C ARG A 8 12.78 11.93 -2.71
N MET A 9 11.49 11.68 -2.88
CA MET A 9 10.89 10.35 -3.04
C MET A 9 10.84 9.92 -4.51
N THR A 10 11.10 10.84 -5.44
CA THR A 10 11.07 10.58 -6.89
C THR A 10 12.13 9.57 -7.30
N ILE A 11 11.74 8.59 -8.13
CA ILE A 11 12.61 7.54 -8.69
C ILE A 11 12.79 7.75 -10.20
N ASP A 12 11.70 7.73 -10.95
CA ASP A 12 11.72 7.67 -12.42
C ASP A 12 10.95 8.78 -13.13
N HIS A 13 10.25 9.65 -12.41
CA HIS A 13 9.26 10.60 -12.93
C HIS A 13 8.20 9.93 -13.82
N GLY A 14 7.96 8.63 -13.62
CA GLY A 14 7.13 7.79 -14.46
C GLY A 14 6.21 6.87 -13.68
N VAL A 15 6.19 5.59 -14.09
CA VAL A 15 5.22 4.61 -13.59
C VAL A 15 5.43 4.26 -12.12
N ILE A 16 6.66 4.21 -11.63
CA ILE A 16 6.94 3.90 -10.22
C ILE A 16 6.48 5.06 -9.33
N ASP A 17 6.84 6.29 -9.69
CA ASP A 17 6.39 7.47 -8.94
C ASP A 17 4.86 7.59 -8.95
N HIS A 18 4.20 7.28 -10.08
CA HIS A 18 2.74 7.26 -10.16
C HIS A 18 2.13 6.24 -9.18
N ASP A 19 2.70 5.04 -9.11
CA ASP A 19 2.25 4.01 -8.17
C ASP A 19 2.45 4.45 -6.72
N HIS A 20 3.58 5.04 -6.39
CA HIS A 20 3.84 5.56 -5.05
C HIS A 20 2.88 6.69 -4.66
N HIS A 21 2.55 7.60 -5.57
CA HIS A 21 1.53 8.63 -5.33
C HIS A 21 0.17 8.01 -5.00
N THR A 22 -0.24 6.98 -5.75
CA THR A 22 -1.51 6.28 -5.54
C THR A 22 -1.52 5.56 -4.20
N LEU A 23 -0.46 4.82 -3.87
CA LEU A 23 -0.32 4.13 -2.58
C LEU A 23 -0.38 5.10 -1.40
N ILE A 24 0.33 6.22 -1.47
CA ILE A 24 0.29 7.28 -0.46
C ILE A 24 -1.13 7.83 -0.31
N GLY A 25 -1.84 8.04 -1.43
CA GLY A 25 -3.24 8.47 -1.42
C GLY A 25 -4.13 7.51 -0.66
N LEU A 26 -4.06 6.21 -0.98
CA LEU A 26 -4.84 5.14 -0.34
C LEU A 26 -4.52 5.01 1.16
N ILE A 27 -3.25 5.13 1.54
CA ILE A 27 -2.85 5.11 2.97
C ILE A 27 -3.42 6.31 3.70
N ASN A 28 -3.35 7.49 3.13
CA ASN A 28 -3.92 8.68 3.73
C ASN A 28 -5.44 8.57 3.88
N GLU A 29 -6.12 8.00 2.88
CA GLU A 29 -7.57 7.71 2.93
C GLU A 29 -7.87 6.76 4.08
N PHE A 30 -7.14 5.65 4.21
CA PHE A 30 -7.27 4.68 5.30
C PHE A 30 -7.05 5.31 6.67
N CYS A 31 -5.97 6.09 6.83
CA CYS A 31 -5.62 6.72 8.12
C CYS A 31 -6.63 7.77 8.59
N ASN A 32 -7.41 8.36 7.68
CA ASN A 32 -8.40 9.40 8.00
C ASN A 32 -9.84 8.88 7.98
N ALA A 33 -10.07 7.59 7.74
CA ALA A 33 -11.39 7.00 7.72
C ALA A 33 -12.04 6.99 9.11
N ARG A 34 -13.37 6.93 9.13
CA ARG A 34 -14.14 6.87 10.37
C ARG A 34 -13.97 5.51 11.06
N LEU A 35 -14.02 5.51 12.40
CA LEU A 35 -13.86 4.32 13.23
C LEU A 35 -15.16 3.87 13.91
N ASP A 36 -16.30 4.22 13.33
CA ASP A 36 -17.62 3.72 13.73
C ASP A 36 -18.08 2.57 12.80
N ASP A 37 -19.24 2.00 13.06
CA ASP A 37 -19.75 0.87 12.27
C ASP A 37 -19.98 1.24 10.78
N ALA A 38 -20.38 2.47 10.48
CA ALA A 38 -20.51 2.95 9.11
C ALA A 38 -19.14 3.06 8.41
N GLY A 39 -18.14 3.59 9.12
CA GLY A 39 -16.77 3.71 8.61
C GLY A 39 -16.05 2.37 8.47
N MET A 40 -16.48 1.33 9.18
CA MET A 40 -15.86 0.01 9.08
C MET A 40 -15.96 -0.60 7.69
N PHE A 41 -17.09 -0.45 6.99
CA PHE A 41 -17.24 -0.90 5.60
C PHE A 41 -16.40 -0.07 4.63
N GLU A 42 -16.30 1.24 4.88
CA GLU A 42 -15.43 2.13 4.13
C GLU A 42 -13.96 1.73 4.30
N LEU A 43 -13.52 1.49 5.54
CA LEU A 43 -12.18 0.99 5.85
C LEU A 43 -11.86 -0.34 5.16
N GLN A 44 -12.82 -1.27 5.14
CA GLN A 44 -12.66 -2.54 4.43
C GLN A 44 -12.41 -2.30 2.94
N HIS A 45 -13.23 -1.47 2.31
CA HIS A 45 -13.10 -1.17 0.89
C HIS A 45 -11.76 -0.48 0.55
N ILE A 46 -11.36 0.50 1.37
CA ILE A 46 -10.06 1.18 1.19
C ILE A 46 -8.92 0.17 1.33
N PHE A 47 -8.99 -0.72 2.33
CA PHE A 47 -7.94 -1.72 2.56
C PHE A 47 -7.85 -2.74 1.43
N GLU A 48 -8.98 -3.19 0.87
CA GLU A 48 -9.01 -4.08 -0.30
C GLU A 48 -8.41 -3.42 -1.55
N ARG A 49 -8.64 -2.11 -1.74
CA ARG A 49 -8.00 -1.33 -2.82
C ARG A 49 -6.50 -1.24 -2.60
N LEU A 50 -6.07 -0.95 -1.36
CA LEU A 50 -4.66 -0.86 -0.98
C LEU A 50 -3.93 -2.18 -1.20
N ASP A 51 -4.53 -3.30 -0.77
CA ASP A 51 -3.97 -4.65 -0.93
C ASP A 51 -3.78 -5.01 -2.41
N ARG A 52 -4.81 -4.82 -3.23
CA ARG A 52 -4.73 -5.03 -4.68
C ARG A 52 -3.68 -4.16 -5.36
N TYR A 53 -3.67 -2.87 -5.02
CA TYR A 53 -2.73 -1.93 -5.65
C TYR A 53 -1.29 -2.23 -5.27
N THR A 54 -1.03 -2.59 -4.01
CA THR A 54 0.29 -3.02 -3.53
C THR A 54 0.80 -4.25 -4.30
N ALA A 55 -0.06 -5.26 -4.51
CA ALA A 55 0.32 -6.46 -5.25
C ALA A 55 0.74 -6.16 -6.69
N VAL A 56 0.01 -5.27 -7.36
CA VAL A 56 0.32 -4.89 -8.75
C VAL A 56 1.55 -4.00 -8.83
N HIS A 57 1.72 -3.08 -7.89
CA HIS A 57 2.91 -2.24 -7.78
C HIS A 57 4.18 -3.12 -7.61
N PHE A 58 4.19 -4.05 -6.67
CA PHE A 58 5.32 -4.97 -6.47
C PHE A 58 5.62 -5.79 -7.72
N GLN A 59 4.58 -6.35 -8.35
CA GLN A 59 4.77 -7.11 -9.59
C GLN A 59 5.41 -6.26 -10.69
N ARG A 60 4.98 -5.02 -10.85
CA ARG A 60 5.52 -4.08 -11.84
C ARG A 60 6.98 -3.74 -11.55
N GLU A 61 7.28 -3.43 -10.30
CA GLU A 61 8.65 -3.15 -9.88
C GLU A 61 9.59 -4.33 -10.14
N GLU A 62 9.18 -5.53 -9.75
CA GLU A 62 9.96 -6.75 -9.97
C GLU A 62 10.19 -7.03 -11.46
N GLN A 63 9.18 -6.78 -12.31
CA GLN A 63 9.33 -6.89 -13.77
C GLN A 63 10.33 -5.86 -14.31
N LEU A 64 10.26 -4.62 -13.86
CA LEU A 64 11.21 -3.57 -14.25
C LEU A 64 12.62 -3.91 -13.76
N GLN A 65 12.77 -4.34 -12.52
CA GLN A 65 14.06 -4.75 -11.94
C GLN A 65 14.69 -5.91 -12.73
N CYS A 66 13.87 -6.88 -13.12
CA CYS A 66 14.31 -7.97 -13.99
C CYS A 66 14.78 -7.44 -15.36
N ALA A 67 13.99 -6.58 -16.01
CA ALA A 67 14.29 -6.04 -17.32
C ALA A 67 15.59 -5.21 -17.35
N ILE A 68 15.84 -4.42 -16.30
CA ILE A 68 17.08 -3.62 -16.18
C ILE A 68 18.24 -4.38 -15.53
N LYS A 69 18.06 -5.65 -15.18
CA LYS A 69 19.04 -6.48 -14.46
C LYS A 69 19.53 -5.82 -13.18
N TYR A 70 18.57 -5.34 -12.38
CA TYR A 70 18.84 -4.65 -11.11
C TYR A 70 19.59 -5.58 -10.15
N PRO A 71 20.79 -5.20 -9.66
CA PRO A 71 21.66 -6.12 -8.92
C PRO A 71 21.11 -6.51 -7.54
N PHE A 72 20.16 -5.76 -7.01
CA PHE A 72 19.53 -6.01 -5.70
C PHE A 72 18.11 -6.58 -5.81
N GLY A 73 17.65 -6.96 -7.04
CA GLY A 73 16.29 -7.42 -7.29
C GLY A 73 15.83 -8.57 -6.40
N GLU A 74 16.67 -9.60 -6.21
CA GLU A 74 16.33 -10.73 -5.33
C GLU A 74 16.18 -10.33 -3.86
N ALA A 75 17.01 -9.41 -3.37
CA ALA A 75 16.91 -8.93 -2.00
C ALA A 75 15.63 -8.10 -1.82
N HIS A 76 15.33 -7.25 -2.78
CA HIS A 76 14.12 -6.43 -2.84
C HIS A 76 12.85 -7.29 -2.88
N GLN A 77 12.82 -8.31 -3.72
CA GLN A 77 11.70 -9.26 -3.79
C GLN A 77 11.45 -9.97 -2.44
N ARG A 78 12.51 -10.30 -1.70
CA ARG A 78 12.35 -10.84 -0.33
C ARG A 78 11.72 -9.84 0.63
N GLU A 79 12.02 -8.56 0.50
CA GLU A 79 11.36 -7.50 1.28
C GLU A 79 9.86 -7.44 0.93
N HIS A 80 9.48 -7.45 -0.35
CA HIS A 80 8.08 -7.51 -0.81
C HIS A 80 7.32 -8.70 -0.19
N LEU A 81 7.93 -9.89 -0.16
CA LEU A 81 7.31 -11.08 0.44
C LEU A 81 7.02 -10.90 1.93
N VAL A 82 7.94 -10.28 2.68
CA VAL A 82 7.73 -10.00 4.11
C VAL A 82 6.56 -9.04 4.31
N LEU A 83 6.53 -7.99 3.52
CA LEU A 83 5.49 -6.97 3.56
C LEU A 83 4.12 -7.55 3.19
N PHE A 84 4.07 -8.36 2.13
CA PHE A 84 2.85 -9.00 1.67
C PHE A 84 2.27 -9.95 2.74
N ARG A 85 3.11 -10.75 3.41
CA ARG A 85 2.67 -11.62 4.52
C ARG A 85 2.08 -10.82 5.68
N LYS A 86 2.64 -9.65 5.97
CA LYS A 86 2.12 -8.78 7.01
C LYS A 86 0.78 -8.16 6.62
N MET A 87 0.62 -7.73 5.38
CA MET A 87 -0.65 -7.25 4.83
C MET A 87 -1.73 -8.34 4.93
N GLU A 88 -1.41 -9.56 4.53
CA GLU A 88 -2.30 -10.72 4.60
C GLU A 88 -2.75 -11.05 6.04
N ASP A 89 -1.85 -10.95 7.02
CA ASP A 89 -2.20 -11.11 8.43
C ASP A 89 -3.17 -10.03 8.90
N LEU A 90 -2.89 -8.77 8.57
CA LEU A 90 -3.77 -7.64 8.91
C LEU A 90 -5.14 -7.76 8.23
N ARG A 91 -5.17 -8.19 6.95
CA ARG A 91 -6.40 -8.42 6.20
C ARG A 91 -7.28 -9.46 6.88
N ARG A 92 -6.69 -10.59 7.31
CA ARG A 92 -7.42 -11.65 8.02
C ARG A 92 -7.99 -11.16 9.35
N ARG A 93 -7.21 -10.41 10.12
CA ARG A 93 -7.66 -9.84 11.40
C ARG A 93 -8.82 -8.86 11.19
N PHE A 94 -8.73 -8.04 10.15
CA PHE A 94 -9.80 -7.10 9.81
C PHE A 94 -11.08 -7.81 9.37
N ALA A 95 -10.97 -8.83 8.50
CA ALA A 95 -12.10 -9.63 8.06
C ALA A 95 -12.82 -10.31 9.23
N THR A 96 -12.07 -10.85 10.20
CA THR A 96 -12.64 -11.44 11.42
C THR A 96 -13.41 -10.38 12.23
N LEU A 97 -12.87 -9.17 12.35
CA LEU A 97 -13.54 -8.09 13.08
C LEU A 97 -14.86 -7.68 12.40
N VAL A 98 -14.85 -7.52 11.07
CA VAL A 98 -16.06 -7.18 10.29
C VAL A 98 -17.13 -8.26 10.43
N GLN A 99 -16.74 -9.53 10.34
CA GLN A 99 -17.68 -10.66 10.51
C GLN A 99 -18.31 -10.66 11.90
N THR A 100 -17.50 -10.49 12.96
CA THR A 100 -18.00 -10.46 14.35
C THR A 100 -18.91 -9.26 14.59
N ALA A 101 -18.64 -8.13 13.94
CA ALA A 101 -19.48 -6.94 14.04
C ALA A 101 -20.82 -7.10 13.31
N GLY A 102 -20.84 -7.81 12.17
CA GLY A 102 -22.06 -8.09 11.41
C GLY A 102 -23.05 -8.99 12.15
N ASP A 103 -22.55 -9.88 13.03
CA ASP A 103 -23.39 -10.76 13.87
C ASP A 103 -24.05 -10.01 15.05
N LEU A 104 -23.58 -8.82 15.39
CA LEU A 104 -24.14 -7.97 16.43
C LEU A 104 -25.13 -6.99 15.79
N ALA A 105 -26.41 -7.33 15.79
CA ALA A 105 -27.53 -6.67 15.11
C ALA A 105 -27.80 -5.18 15.49
N MET A 106 -26.87 -4.47 16.11
CA MET A 106 -27.01 -3.07 16.51
C MET A 106 -25.90 -2.20 15.88
N VAL A 107 -26.28 -1.33 14.98
CA VAL A 107 -25.38 -0.30 14.42
C VAL A 107 -25.03 0.70 15.54
N SER A 108 -23.75 0.79 15.87
CA SER A 108 -23.23 1.75 16.84
C SER A 108 -22.53 2.93 16.15
N VAL A 109 -22.81 4.12 16.63
CA VAL A 109 -22.10 5.35 16.19
C VAL A 109 -20.84 5.62 17.04
N THR A 110 -20.61 4.79 18.07
CA THR A 110 -19.41 4.88 18.90
C THR A 110 -18.31 3.98 18.37
N PRO A 111 -17.06 4.47 18.32
CA PRO A 111 -15.93 3.63 17.89
C PRO A 111 -15.78 2.39 18.77
N ARG A 112 -15.52 1.24 18.13
CA ARG A 112 -15.22 -0.01 18.84
C ARG A 112 -13.75 -0.06 19.25
N PRO A 113 -13.41 -0.40 20.50
CA PRO A 113 -12.02 -0.46 20.96
C PRO A 113 -11.14 -1.38 20.10
N GLU A 114 -11.70 -2.51 19.65
CA GLU A 114 -11.01 -3.48 18.80
C GLU A 114 -10.71 -2.90 17.41
N LEU A 115 -11.65 -2.13 16.84
CA LEU A 115 -11.47 -1.43 15.57
C LEU A 115 -10.39 -0.34 15.70
N ILE A 116 -10.42 0.44 16.77
CA ILE A 116 -9.40 1.46 17.04
C ILE A 116 -8.03 0.83 17.16
N SER A 117 -7.90 -0.25 17.93
CA SER A 117 -6.63 -0.97 18.13
C SER A 117 -6.08 -1.54 16.82
N LEU A 118 -6.93 -2.18 16.02
CA LEU A 118 -6.52 -2.73 14.73
C LEU A 118 -6.17 -1.64 13.74
N HIS A 119 -6.98 -0.59 13.63
CA HIS A 119 -6.70 0.57 12.77
C HIS A 119 -5.38 1.23 13.14
N THR A 120 -5.08 1.42 14.43
CA THR A 120 -3.80 1.96 14.90
C THR A 120 -2.65 1.07 14.45
N THR A 121 -2.73 -0.24 14.68
CA THR A 121 -1.72 -1.21 14.27
C THR A 121 -1.48 -1.18 12.75
N MET A 122 -2.57 -1.11 11.97
CA MET A 122 -2.49 -1.03 10.51
C MET A 122 -1.88 0.31 10.06
N THR A 123 -2.28 1.41 10.67
CA THR A 123 -1.75 2.75 10.37
C THR A 123 -0.24 2.82 10.65
N GLU A 124 0.21 2.33 11.79
CA GLU A 124 1.63 2.28 12.14
C GLU A 124 2.42 1.42 11.15
N PHE A 125 1.90 0.25 10.80
CA PHE A 125 2.51 -0.63 9.81
C PHE A 125 2.59 0.03 8.44
N LEU A 126 1.49 0.62 7.94
CA LEU A 126 1.45 1.26 6.63
C LEU A 126 2.39 2.48 6.56
N HIS A 127 2.45 3.28 7.63
CA HIS A 127 3.39 4.40 7.70
C HIS A 127 4.84 3.93 7.72
N PHE A 128 5.16 2.99 8.61
CA PHE A 128 6.53 2.50 8.77
C PHE A 128 6.97 1.78 7.49
N TRP A 129 6.14 0.87 7.01
CA TRP A 129 6.48 0.05 5.86
C TRP A 129 6.59 0.88 4.58
N LEU A 130 5.53 1.60 4.19
CA LEU A 130 5.55 2.27 2.89
C LEU A 130 6.62 3.36 2.85
N VAL A 131 6.66 4.21 3.88
CA VAL A 131 7.65 5.30 3.91
C VAL A 131 9.07 4.75 4.00
N ASP A 132 9.28 3.72 4.81
CA ASP A 132 10.61 3.11 4.97
C ASP A 132 11.04 2.36 3.70
N HIS A 133 10.13 1.58 3.09
CA HIS A 133 10.41 0.81 1.88
C HIS A 133 10.68 1.74 0.69
N ILE A 134 9.78 2.67 0.40
CA ILE A 134 9.96 3.67 -0.67
C ILE A 134 11.27 4.45 -0.48
N ILE A 135 11.55 4.93 0.74
CA ILE A 135 12.72 5.79 0.97
C ILE A 135 14.01 5.00 1.03
N LYS A 136 14.01 3.76 1.49
CA LYS A 136 15.24 2.99 1.67
C LYS A 136 15.53 1.99 0.56
N SER A 137 14.48 1.31 0.08
CA SER A 137 14.65 0.23 -0.90
C SER A 137 14.42 0.69 -2.32
N ASP A 138 13.25 1.25 -2.61
CA ASP A 138 12.87 1.63 -3.97
C ASP A 138 13.70 2.80 -4.48
N LEU A 139 14.00 3.77 -3.60
CA LEU A 139 14.81 4.93 -3.94
C LEU A 139 16.21 4.58 -4.47
N ARG A 140 16.73 3.39 -4.16
CA ARG A 140 18.00 2.89 -4.74
C ARG A 140 17.90 2.69 -6.25
N MET A 141 16.69 2.48 -6.77
CA MET A 141 16.46 2.33 -8.22
C MET A 141 16.60 3.66 -8.96
N ARG A 142 16.63 4.81 -8.30
CA ARG A 142 16.81 6.14 -8.93
C ARG A 142 18.05 6.20 -9.82
N SER A 143 19.15 5.56 -9.45
CA SER A 143 20.35 5.49 -10.29
C SER A 143 20.12 4.75 -11.61
N TYR A 144 19.02 4.04 -11.75
CA TYR A 144 18.62 3.29 -12.93
C TYR A 144 17.44 3.94 -13.68
N ALA A 145 17.01 5.14 -13.27
CA ALA A 145 15.82 5.82 -13.83
C ALA A 145 15.83 5.89 -15.36
N GLY A 146 16.98 6.21 -15.98
CA GLY A 146 17.12 6.24 -17.44
C GLY A 146 16.96 4.87 -18.12
N GLN A 147 17.21 3.78 -17.41
CA GLN A 147 16.95 2.42 -17.89
C GLN A 147 15.47 2.07 -17.69
N ILE A 148 14.91 2.39 -16.53
CA ILE A 148 13.49 2.20 -16.22
C ILE A 148 12.63 2.90 -17.27
N ALA A 149 12.91 4.14 -17.62
CA ALA A 149 12.16 4.92 -18.61
C ALA A 149 12.06 4.25 -19.98
N ARG A 150 13.05 3.46 -20.38
CA ARG A 150 13.02 2.71 -21.66
C ARG A 150 12.02 1.57 -21.65
N TYR A 151 11.70 1.01 -20.50
CA TYR A 151 10.79 -0.12 -20.34
C TYR A 151 9.40 0.31 -19.86
N SER A 152 9.31 1.47 -19.20
CA SER A 152 8.05 1.99 -18.63
C SER A 152 6.96 2.21 -19.67
N GLY A 153 7.32 2.52 -20.93
CA GLY A 153 6.35 2.65 -22.02
C GLY A 153 5.56 1.37 -22.35
N SER A 154 6.02 0.21 -21.86
CA SER A 154 5.32 -1.07 -22.00
C SER A 154 4.30 -1.34 -20.88
N PHE A 155 4.29 -0.51 -19.85
CA PHE A 155 3.39 -0.65 -18.69
C PHE A 155 2.28 0.39 -18.78
N VAL A 156 1.06 -0.07 -18.94
CA VAL A 156 -0.12 0.80 -18.84
C VAL A 156 -0.30 1.17 -17.37
N PRO A 157 -0.43 2.45 -17.01
CA PRO A 157 -0.83 2.84 -15.68
C PRO A 157 -2.15 2.13 -15.34
N LEU A 158 -2.27 1.55 -14.17
CA LEU A 158 -3.53 1.00 -13.70
C LEU A 158 -4.47 2.17 -13.41
N ALA A 159 -5.17 2.62 -14.44
CA ALA A 159 -6.11 3.72 -14.32
C ALA A 159 -7.23 3.45 -13.31
N ASP A 160 -7.54 2.19 -12.99
CA ASP A 160 -8.79 1.85 -12.31
C ASP A 160 -8.70 0.77 -11.21
N ALA A 161 -7.54 0.41 -10.70
CA ALA A 161 -7.49 -0.40 -9.48
C ALA A 161 -7.92 0.40 -8.23
N ALA A 162 -8.17 1.68 -8.40
CA ALA A 162 -8.60 2.62 -7.36
C ALA A 162 -10.11 2.92 -7.37
N ALA A 163 -10.87 2.39 -8.35
CA ALA A 163 -12.32 2.55 -8.40
C ALA A 163 -13.06 1.45 -7.64
#